data_bfd5f50d9d8ced63d849f1c4caee0f9b
#
_entry.id   bfd5f50d9d8ced63d849f1c4caee0f9b
#
_cell.length_a   1.000
_cell.length_b   1.000
_cell.length_c   1.000
_cell.angle_alpha   90.00
_cell.angle_beta   90.00
_cell.angle_gamma   90.00
#
_symmetry.space_group_name_H-M   'P 1'
#
loop_
_entity.id
_entity.type
_entity.pdbx_description
1 polymer ?
#
loop_
_entity_poly.entity_id
_entity_poly.type
_entity_poly.pdbx_seq_one_letter_code
_entity_poly.pdbx_strand_id
1 'polypeptide(L)'
;MNPTVFTHARVVLGNEVLPEASVTVAEGRIVEVQPGRSQVPGAIDLHGDWLLPGLVEVHTDNLERHVMPRPKTTFPMRAAVQAHDAEIAAAGITTVLDAIGVGDPYGDGFRSRDQSALLQVLDALEQAQVLRSQHLIHVRCELPAANAQELFAPFAGHARLALISLMDHTPGQRQWTDIEQARTYYTGKKGWSYAQFDDEVRIAPQRQAAHAEPNRRWFADFARRHGVTLATHDDTTLAHVDEARQLGALMSEFPTTMAAARHAHAQGLSTIAGAPNVVRGGSHSGNVAAIDLARQGVLSGLSSDYVPGSLLQAAWVLHRDGGFSLPEAVRVVSRGPAQAAGLHDRGEIAPGLRADFVCVREVDAHPVVREVFVGGRRVA
;
A
#
# COMPACT_ATOMS: atom_id res chain seq x y z
N MET A 1 -19.40 22.05 -14.70
CA MET A 1 -19.11 21.18 -15.86
C MET A 1 -20.31 20.27 -16.10
N ASN A 2 -20.60 19.87 -17.33
CA ASN A 2 -21.66 18.88 -17.58
C ASN A 2 -21.26 17.54 -16.93
N PRO A 3 -22.22 16.80 -16.37
CA PRO A 3 -21.96 15.47 -15.83
C PRO A 3 -21.38 14.52 -16.90
N THR A 4 -20.44 13.68 -16.51
CA THR A 4 -19.95 12.56 -17.33
C THR A 4 -20.72 11.30 -16.94
N VAL A 5 -21.20 10.55 -17.93
CA VAL A 5 -21.89 9.28 -17.69
C VAL A 5 -21.06 8.14 -18.23
N PHE A 6 -20.74 7.18 -17.40
CA PHE A 6 -20.17 5.89 -17.78
C PHE A 6 -21.32 4.90 -17.89
N THR A 7 -21.38 4.14 -18.97
CA THR A 7 -22.51 3.23 -19.22
C THR A 7 -22.06 1.87 -19.73
N HIS A 8 -22.98 0.89 -19.72
CA HIS A 8 -22.74 -0.44 -20.23
C HIS A 8 -21.56 -1.12 -19.54
N ALA A 9 -21.57 -1.12 -18.20
CA ALA A 9 -20.58 -1.76 -17.36
C ALA A 9 -21.20 -2.76 -16.39
N ARG A 10 -20.44 -3.78 -16.03
CA ARG A 10 -20.70 -4.59 -14.84
C ARG A 10 -20.09 -3.87 -13.65
N VAL A 11 -20.90 -3.25 -12.81
CA VAL A 11 -20.43 -2.38 -11.74
C VAL A 11 -20.30 -3.16 -10.43
N VAL A 12 -19.09 -3.17 -9.84
CA VAL A 12 -18.83 -3.80 -8.54
C VAL A 12 -19.07 -2.77 -7.44
N LEU A 13 -20.13 -2.97 -6.69
CA LEU A 13 -20.49 -2.18 -5.51
C LEU A 13 -19.91 -2.81 -4.25
N GLY A 14 -20.13 -2.21 -3.09
CA GLY A 14 -19.58 -2.66 -1.81
C GLY A 14 -19.98 -4.08 -1.38
N ASN A 15 -21.17 -4.55 -1.80
CA ASN A 15 -21.73 -5.84 -1.40
C ASN A 15 -22.38 -6.64 -2.54
N GLU A 16 -22.50 -6.06 -3.72
CA GLU A 16 -23.14 -6.70 -4.87
C GLU A 16 -22.50 -6.28 -6.19
N VAL A 17 -22.87 -6.97 -7.25
CA VAL A 17 -22.54 -6.61 -8.63
C VAL A 17 -23.80 -6.28 -9.39
N LEU A 18 -23.84 -5.10 -10.02
CA LEU A 18 -24.85 -4.77 -11.00
C LEU A 18 -24.39 -5.29 -12.37
N PRO A 19 -25.13 -6.24 -12.98
CA PRO A 19 -24.66 -6.92 -14.22
C PRO A 19 -24.63 -5.99 -15.43
N GLU A 20 -25.42 -4.93 -15.39
CA GLU A 20 -25.42 -3.83 -16.34
C GLU A 20 -25.86 -2.56 -15.63
N ALA A 21 -25.01 -1.53 -15.65
CA ALA A 21 -25.30 -0.28 -14.96
C ALA A 21 -24.64 0.92 -15.63
N SER A 22 -25.04 2.11 -15.18
CA SER A 22 -24.48 3.41 -15.55
C SER A 22 -24.10 4.18 -14.28
N VAL A 23 -22.98 4.92 -14.34
CA VAL A 23 -22.46 5.75 -13.25
C VAL A 23 -22.33 7.19 -13.73
N THR A 24 -23.01 8.11 -13.04
CA THR A 24 -22.94 9.55 -13.33
C THR A 24 -21.93 10.22 -12.40
N VAL A 25 -21.06 11.03 -12.97
CA VAL A 25 -19.98 11.75 -12.29
C VAL A 25 -20.10 13.24 -12.54
N ALA A 26 -20.02 14.04 -11.50
CA ALA A 26 -19.90 15.49 -11.59
C ALA A 26 -18.88 15.99 -10.58
N GLU A 27 -18.06 16.97 -10.96
CA GLU A 27 -17.04 17.60 -10.11
C GLU A 27 -16.10 16.60 -9.43
N GLY A 28 -15.74 15.53 -10.15
CA GLY A 28 -14.84 14.48 -9.64
C GLY A 28 -15.46 13.51 -8.63
N ARG A 29 -16.78 13.59 -8.42
CA ARG A 29 -17.51 12.70 -7.50
C ARG A 29 -18.61 11.93 -8.21
N ILE A 30 -18.92 10.76 -7.65
CA ILE A 30 -20.03 9.94 -8.08
C ILE A 30 -21.32 10.63 -7.61
N VAL A 31 -22.22 10.89 -8.54
CA VAL A 31 -23.54 11.50 -8.24
C VAL A 31 -24.58 10.40 -8.09
N GLU A 32 -24.54 9.43 -8.99
CA GLU A 32 -25.57 8.41 -9.08
C GLU A 32 -25.04 7.12 -9.70
N VAL A 33 -25.60 5.99 -9.28
CA VAL A 33 -25.41 4.67 -9.89
C VAL A 33 -26.79 4.12 -10.22
N GLN A 34 -27.05 3.81 -11.49
CA GLN A 34 -28.35 3.32 -11.97
C GLN A 34 -28.18 1.97 -12.68
N PRO A 35 -29.05 0.97 -12.40
CA PRO A 35 -29.14 -0.22 -13.23
C PRO A 35 -29.51 0.12 -14.68
N GLY A 36 -28.95 -0.64 -15.63
CA GLY A 36 -29.20 -0.51 -17.05
C GLY A 36 -28.30 0.49 -17.77
N ARG A 37 -28.45 0.55 -19.09
CA ARG A 37 -27.69 1.44 -19.97
C ARG A 37 -28.28 2.84 -19.99
N SER A 38 -27.42 3.82 -19.91
CA SER A 38 -27.79 5.21 -20.14
C SER A 38 -27.95 5.47 -21.65
N GLN A 39 -28.95 6.28 -21.99
CA GLN A 39 -29.18 6.78 -23.35
C GLN A 39 -28.68 8.24 -23.51
N VAL A 40 -27.98 8.76 -22.52
CA VAL A 40 -27.48 10.14 -22.57
C VAL A 40 -26.47 10.26 -23.71
N PRO A 41 -26.66 11.22 -24.64
CA PRO A 41 -25.68 11.45 -25.71
C PRO A 41 -24.30 11.79 -25.16
N GLY A 42 -23.27 11.13 -25.67
CA GLY A 42 -21.89 11.33 -25.22
C GLY A 42 -21.51 10.53 -23.95
N ALA A 43 -22.38 9.64 -23.47
CA ALA A 43 -21.98 8.68 -22.44
C ALA A 43 -20.81 7.79 -22.90
N ILE A 44 -19.88 7.53 -21.98
CA ILE A 44 -18.72 6.68 -22.23
C ILE A 44 -19.15 5.22 -22.13
N ASP A 45 -19.14 4.52 -23.24
CA ASP A 45 -19.49 3.08 -23.30
C ASP A 45 -18.29 2.24 -22.84
N LEU A 46 -18.47 1.46 -21.79
CA LEU A 46 -17.47 0.56 -21.23
C LEU A 46 -17.56 -0.87 -21.79
N HIS A 47 -18.41 -1.08 -22.81
CA HIS A 47 -18.47 -2.32 -23.61
C HIS A 47 -18.74 -3.61 -22.82
N GLY A 48 -19.42 -3.52 -21.68
CA GLY A 48 -19.69 -4.65 -20.78
C GLY A 48 -18.48 -5.10 -19.93
N ASP A 49 -17.41 -4.33 -19.91
CA ASP A 49 -16.28 -4.57 -19.02
C ASP A 49 -16.68 -4.34 -17.54
N TRP A 50 -15.87 -4.82 -16.61
CA TRP A 50 -16.05 -4.57 -15.19
C TRP A 50 -15.65 -3.13 -14.86
N LEU A 51 -16.47 -2.44 -14.09
CA LEU A 51 -16.13 -1.16 -13.45
C LEU A 51 -15.93 -1.39 -11.96
N LEU A 52 -14.69 -1.28 -11.50
CA LEU A 52 -14.29 -1.42 -10.11
C LEU A 52 -14.01 -0.04 -9.51
N PRO A 53 -14.11 0.13 -8.16
CA PRO A 53 -13.50 1.28 -7.52
C PRO A 53 -11.99 1.30 -7.78
N GLY A 54 -11.40 2.48 -7.82
CA GLY A 54 -9.96 2.65 -7.93
C GLY A 54 -9.22 1.92 -6.81
N LEU A 55 -8.13 1.22 -7.17
CA LEU A 55 -7.32 0.50 -6.19
C LEU A 55 -6.55 1.49 -5.31
N VAL A 56 -6.35 1.13 -4.05
CA VAL A 56 -5.63 1.93 -3.05
C VAL A 56 -4.44 1.14 -2.53
N GLU A 57 -3.26 1.69 -2.75
CA GLU A 57 -1.99 1.12 -2.32
C GLU A 57 -1.50 1.83 -1.05
N VAL A 58 -1.24 1.08 0.02
CA VAL A 58 -0.81 1.66 1.31
C VAL A 58 0.65 1.43 1.62
N HIS A 59 1.34 0.54 0.88
CA HIS A 59 2.74 0.21 1.14
C HIS A 59 3.44 -0.32 -0.13
N THR A 60 4.13 0.53 -0.88
CA THR A 60 4.90 0.07 -2.02
C THR A 60 6.32 0.64 -2.06
N ASP A 61 7.30 -0.25 -2.23
CA ASP A 61 8.72 0.11 -2.44
C ASP A 61 9.02 0.41 -3.93
N ASN A 62 8.00 0.43 -4.80
CA ASN A 62 8.21 0.49 -6.25
C ASN A 62 8.94 1.76 -6.69
N LEU A 63 8.73 2.90 -6.01
CA LEU A 63 9.44 4.13 -6.31
C LEU A 63 10.96 3.99 -6.13
N GLU A 64 11.41 3.31 -5.07
CA GLU A 64 12.85 3.08 -4.83
C GLU A 64 13.51 2.33 -6.01
N ARG A 65 12.79 1.38 -6.62
CA ARG A 65 13.25 0.64 -7.81
C ARG A 65 13.42 1.55 -9.04
N HIS A 66 12.60 2.56 -9.19
CA HIS A 66 12.74 3.55 -10.27
C HIS A 66 13.85 4.56 -9.99
N VAL A 67 14.08 4.91 -8.72
CA VAL A 67 15.20 5.79 -8.32
C VAL A 67 16.54 5.06 -8.44
N MET A 68 16.58 3.77 -8.09
CA MET A 68 17.79 2.94 -8.17
C MET A 68 17.52 1.67 -8.99
N PRO A 69 17.39 1.77 -10.32
CA PRO A 69 17.03 0.62 -11.18
C PRO A 69 18.13 -0.46 -11.24
N ARG A 70 19.35 -0.11 -10.87
CA ARG A 70 20.51 -1.04 -10.76
C ARG A 70 21.36 -0.66 -9.56
N PRO A 71 22.10 -1.61 -8.96
CA PRO A 71 23.03 -1.30 -7.87
C PRO A 71 23.98 -0.15 -8.23
N LYS A 72 24.09 0.84 -7.35
CA LYS A 72 24.94 2.04 -7.50
C LYS A 72 24.59 2.95 -8.69
N THR A 73 23.43 2.78 -9.30
CA THR A 73 22.96 3.63 -10.41
C THR A 73 21.72 4.38 -9.99
N THR A 74 21.82 5.69 -9.79
CA THR A 74 20.67 6.56 -9.47
C THR A 74 20.12 7.20 -10.74
N PHE A 75 18.81 7.27 -10.83
CA PHE A 75 18.08 7.93 -11.90
C PHE A 75 17.59 9.30 -11.41
N PRO A 76 17.42 10.31 -12.29
CA PRO A 76 16.88 11.60 -11.88
C PRO A 76 15.51 11.45 -11.23
N MET A 77 15.31 12.03 -10.03
CA MET A 77 14.11 11.87 -9.20
C MET A 77 12.82 12.12 -9.98
N ARG A 78 12.77 13.22 -10.76
CA ARG A 78 11.59 13.57 -11.57
C ARG A 78 11.22 12.48 -12.58
N ALA A 79 12.21 11.91 -13.27
CA ALA A 79 11.99 10.83 -14.24
C ALA A 79 11.57 9.52 -13.56
N ALA A 80 12.16 9.23 -12.39
CA ALA A 80 11.80 8.07 -11.58
C ALA A 80 10.33 8.16 -11.10
N VAL A 81 9.91 9.31 -10.55
CA VAL A 81 8.52 9.54 -10.12
C VAL A 81 7.54 9.41 -11.27
N GLN A 82 7.86 9.98 -12.45
CA GLN A 82 6.97 9.88 -13.62
C GLN A 82 6.83 8.45 -14.14
N ALA A 83 7.92 7.65 -14.11
CA ALA A 83 7.87 6.25 -14.50
C ALA A 83 7.08 5.40 -13.49
N HIS A 84 7.30 5.64 -12.20
CA HIS A 84 6.54 5.03 -11.12
C HIS A 84 5.04 5.34 -11.21
N ASP A 85 4.65 6.62 -11.34
CA ASP A 85 3.26 7.05 -11.51
C ASP A 85 2.58 6.36 -12.71
N ALA A 86 3.30 6.21 -13.83
CA ALA A 86 2.79 5.52 -15.00
C ALA A 86 2.52 4.02 -14.72
N GLU A 87 3.43 3.33 -14.03
CA GLU A 87 3.27 1.93 -13.64
C GLU A 87 2.12 1.75 -12.65
N ILE A 88 2.03 2.61 -11.63
CA ILE A 88 0.97 2.62 -10.63
C ILE A 88 -0.40 2.79 -11.30
N ALA A 89 -0.55 3.79 -12.15
CA ALA A 89 -1.81 4.03 -12.86
C ALA A 89 -2.18 2.86 -13.78
N ALA A 90 -1.22 2.32 -14.55
CA ALA A 90 -1.46 1.17 -15.42
C ALA A 90 -1.86 -0.10 -14.66
N ALA A 91 -1.47 -0.22 -13.38
CA ALA A 91 -1.91 -1.30 -12.48
C ALA A 91 -3.32 -1.11 -11.91
N GLY A 92 -3.99 0.02 -12.20
CA GLY A 92 -5.33 0.33 -11.67
C GLY A 92 -5.31 1.06 -10.32
N ILE A 93 -4.14 1.43 -9.81
CA ILE A 93 -3.98 2.11 -8.53
C ILE A 93 -4.22 3.61 -8.73
N THR A 94 -5.27 4.13 -8.12
CA THR A 94 -5.67 5.54 -8.22
C THR A 94 -5.18 6.39 -7.05
N THR A 95 -4.85 5.75 -5.94
CA THR A 95 -4.23 6.35 -4.75
C THR A 95 -3.09 5.47 -4.30
N VAL A 96 -1.90 6.04 -4.13
CA VAL A 96 -0.72 5.34 -3.64
C VAL A 96 -0.13 6.08 -2.44
N LEU A 97 0.22 5.33 -1.41
CA LEU A 97 1.07 5.78 -0.32
C LEU A 97 2.48 5.25 -0.60
N ASP A 98 3.34 6.11 -1.14
CA ASP A 98 4.72 5.77 -1.43
C ASP A 98 5.48 5.48 -0.14
N ALA A 99 5.96 4.25 0.01
CA ALA A 99 6.63 3.80 1.21
C ALA A 99 8.10 4.21 1.20
N ILE A 100 8.45 5.20 2.02
CA ILE A 100 9.78 5.80 2.09
C ILE A 100 10.45 5.43 3.41
N GLY A 101 11.59 4.75 3.33
CA GLY A 101 12.37 4.37 4.51
C GLY A 101 13.11 5.54 5.12
N VAL A 102 12.98 5.76 6.44
CA VAL A 102 13.80 6.67 7.22
C VAL A 102 14.52 5.92 8.34
N GLY A 103 15.70 6.38 8.68
CA GLY A 103 16.60 5.69 9.59
C GLY A 103 17.56 4.77 8.81
N ASP A 104 18.85 5.06 8.97
CA ASP A 104 19.93 4.32 8.33
C ASP A 104 20.82 3.66 9.40
N PRO A 105 20.44 2.45 9.85
CA PRO A 105 21.20 1.76 10.88
C PRO A 105 22.56 1.25 10.39
N TYR A 106 22.76 1.19 9.08
CA TYR A 106 23.98 0.64 8.46
C TYR A 106 24.96 1.72 7.98
N GLY A 107 24.54 2.98 7.88
CA GLY A 107 25.35 4.07 7.38
C GLY A 107 25.68 3.96 5.89
N ASP A 108 24.88 3.20 5.13
CA ASP A 108 25.10 3.00 3.69
C ASP A 108 24.55 4.18 2.84
N GLY A 109 23.91 5.13 3.47
CA GLY A 109 23.40 6.36 2.86
C GLY A 109 22.25 6.16 1.88
N PHE A 110 21.73 4.93 1.74
CA PHE A 110 20.65 4.65 0.80
C PHE A 110 19.34 5.31 1.22
N ARG A 111 19.00 5.23 2.52
CA ARG A 111 17.76 5.81 3.09
C ARG A 111 17.89 7.29 3.46
N SER A 112 19.09 7.85 3.42
CA SER A 112 19.35 9.25 3.74
C SER A 112 19.35 10.17 2.52
N ARG A 113 19.17 9.63 1.30
CA ARG A 113 19.27 10.39 0.06
C ARG A 113 17.97 11.12 -0.27
N ASP A 114 18.10 12.44 -0.39
CA ASP A 114 17.21 13.36 -1.14
C ASP A 114 15.69 13.23 -0.91
N GLN A 115 15.26 12.94 0.33
CA GLN A 115 13.85 12.88 0.69
C GLN A 115 13.14 14.23 0.45
N SER A 116 13.84 15.33 0.69
CA SER A 116 13.31 16.67 0.38
C SER A 116 13.12 16.88 -1.12
N ALA A 117 14.02 16.37 -1.97
CA ALA A 117 13.88 16.45 -3.41
C ALA A 117 12.68 15.61 -3.92
N LEU A 118 12.38 14.47 -3.32
CA LEU A 118 11.18 13.69 -3.64
C LEU A 118 9.91 14.52 -3.41
N LEU A 119 9.76 15.12 -2.24
CA LEU A 119 8.59 15.94 -1.90
C LEU A 119 8.42 17.12 -2.84
N GLN A 120 9.52 17.83 -3.13
CA GLN A 120 9.52 18.94 -4.09
C GLN A 120 9.10 18.50 -5.49
N VAL A 121 9.57 17.34 -5.94
CA VAL A 121 9.22 16.77 -7.25
C VAL A 121 7.73 16.38 -7.29
N LEU A 122 7.22 15.72 -6.28
CA LEU A 122 5.80 15.34 -6.19
C LEU A 122 4.90 16.59 -6.20
N ASP A 123 5.26 17.64 -5.45
CA ASP A 123 4.50 18.88 -5.41
C ASP A 123 4.52 19.60 -6.75
N ALA A 124 5.68 19.68 -7.39
CA ALA A 124 5.80 20.31 -8.70
C ALA A 124 5.03 19.57 -9.80
N LEU A 125 5.01 18.23 -9.76
CA LEU A 125 4.27 17.42 -10.73
C LEU A 125 2.75 17.50 -10.50
N GLU A 126 2.31 17.57 -9.24
CA GLU A 126 0.88 17.78 -8.92
C GLU A 126 0.41 19.16 -9.33
N GLN A 127 1.17 20.23 -9.01
CA GLN A 127 0.87 21.60 -9.46
C GLN A 127 0.78 21.70 -10.98
N ALA A 128 1.63 20.97 -11.69
CA ALA A 128 1.59 20.87 -13.15
C ALA A 128 0.45 19.97 -13.67
N GLN A 129 -0.31 19.32 -12.79
CA GLN A 129 -1.41 18.37 -13.11
C GLN A 129 -1.01 17.23 -14.07
N VAL A 130 0.22 16.72 -13.93
CA VAL A 130 0.76 15.65 -14.78
C VAL A 130 0.78 14.28 -14.09
N LEU A 131 0.56 14.23 -12.79
CA LEU A 131 0.38 12.95 -12.07
C LEU A 131 -0.94 12.31 -12.47
N ARG A 132 -0.89 11.00 -12.65
CA ARG A 132 -2.04 10.15 -12.98
C ARG A 132 -2.79 9.74 -11.74
N SER A 133 -2.05 9.23 -10.74
CA SER A 133 -2.57 8.80 -9.45
C SER A 133 -2.35 9.87 -8.39
N GLN A 134 -3.09 9.79 -7.29
CA GLN A 134 -2.80 10.61 -6.12
C GLN A 134 -1.67 9.97 -5.32
N HIS A 135 -0.57 10.69 -5.15
CA HIS A 135 0.58 10.28 -4.35
C HIS A 135 0.50 10.88 -2.95
N LEU A 136 0.43 10.03 -1.96
CA LEU A 136 0.61 10.32 -0.54
C LEU A 136 1.91 9.66 -0.07
N ILE A 137 2.32 9.94 1.17
CA ILE A 137 3.57 9.40 1.72
C ILE A 137 3.27 8.51 2.91
N HIS A 138 3.87 7.34 2.87
CA HIS A 138 4.00 6.40 3.97
C HIS A 138 5.45 6.39 4.44
N VAL A 139 5.74 6.92 5.63
CA VAL A 139 7.10 6.90 6.16
C VAL A 139 7.33 5.64 6.99
N ARG A 140 8.31 4.83 6.55
CA ARG A 140 8.76 3.61 7.20
C ARG A 140 9.91 3.94 8.16
N CYS A 141 9.64 3.93 9.47
CA CYS A 141 10.59 4.36 10.49
C CYS A 141 11.38 3.18 11.04
N GLU A 142 12.66 3.08 10.71
CA GLU A 142 13.57 2.07 11.24
C GLU A 142 13.98 2.45 12.67
N LEU A 143 13.35 1.85 13.65
CA LEU A 143 13.46 2.22 15.08
C LEU A 143 14.88 2.09 15.66
N PRO A 144 15.69 1.07 15.29
CA PRO A 144 17.06 0.96 15.78
C PRO A 144 18.03 2.04 15.28
N ALA A 145 17.62 2.86 14.30
CA ALA A 145 18.52 3.86 13.72
C ALA A 145 18.62 5.12 14.60
N ALA A 146 19.83 5.56 14.90
CA ALA A 146 20.09 6.76 15.70
C ALA A 146 19.58 8.04 15.00
N ASN A 147 19.58 8.06 13.68
CA ASN A 147 19.21 9.20 12.82
C ASN A 147 17.76 9.16 12.30
N ALA A 148 16.92 8.25 12.82
CA ALA A 148 15.55 8.07 12.29
C ALA A 148 14.71 9.35 12.36
N GLN A 149 14.76 10.09 13.48
CA GLN A 149 14.02 11.34 13.66
C GLN A 149 14.57 12.48 12.77
N GLU A 150 15.88 12.55 12.60
CA GLU A 150 16.53 13.53 11.71
C GLU A 150 16.09 13.32 10.25
N LEU A 151 16.12 12.08 9.78
CA LEU A 151 15.73 11.73 8.41
C LEU A 151 14.20 11.84 8.19
N PHE A 152 13.42 11.80 9.26
CA PHE A 152 11.97 12.04 9.19
C PHE A 152 11.63 13.53 9.05
N ALA A 153 12.48 14.44 9.48
CA ALA A 153 12.18 15.87 9.57
C ALA A 153 11.59 16.49 8.29
N PRO A 154 12.02 16.14 7.05
CA PRO A 154 11.42 16.67 5.83
C PRO A 154 9.93 16.34 5.64
N PHE A 155 9.45 15.24 6.23
CA PHE A 155 8.06 14.79 6.15
C PHE A 155 7.18 15.40 7.24
N ALA A 156 7.79 15.88 8.32
CA ALA A 156 7.08 16.43 9.46
C ALA A 156 6.22 17.65 9.06
N GLY A 157 4.89 17.50 9.17
CA GLY A 157 3.95 18.56 8.78
C GLY A 157 3.69 18.69 7.27
N HIS A 158 4.29 17.84 6.43
CA HIS A 158 4.00 17.84 5.01
C HIS A 158 2.59 17.30 4.73
N ALA A 159 1.83 17.96 3.86
CA ALA A 159 0.42 17.63 3.59
C ALA A 159 0.22 16.24 2.99
N ARG A 160 1.26 15.64 2.38
CA ARG A 160 1.20 14.28 1.82
C ARG A 160 1.43 13.18 2.85
N LEU A 161 1.94 13.49 4.05
CA LEU A 161 2.20 12.48 5.08
C LEU A 161 0.88 11.89 5.59
N ALA A 162 0.60 10.65 5.23
CA ALA A 162 -0.65 9.96 5.55
C ALA A 162 -0.45 8.79 6.52
N LEU A 163 0.72 8.16 6.51
CA LEU A 163 0.99 6.95 7.27
C LEU A 163 2.42 6.93 7.80
N ILE A 164 2.57 6.50 9.05
CA ILE A 164 3.87 6.21 9.68
C ILE A 164 3.84 4.75 10.12
N SER A 165 4.81 3.94 9.71
CA SER A 165 4.97 2.58 10.25
C SER A 165 6.25 2.43 11.07
N LEU A 166 6.10 1.74 12.20
CA LEU A 166 7.17 1.44 13.14
C LEU A 166 7.82 0.10 12.75
N MET A 167 9.08 0.12 12.35
CA MET A 167 9.80 -1.05 11.87
C MET A 167 11.02 -1.35 12.75
N ASP A 168 11.29 -2.62 12.94
CA ASP A 168 12.48 -3.08 13.63
C ASP A 168 12.98 -4.36 12.95
N HIS A 169 13.98 -4.20 12.09
CA HIS A 169 14.60 -5.29 11.33
C HIS A 169 15.83 -5.88 12.04
N THR A 170 15.94 -5.73 13.34
CA THR A 170 17.00 -6.36 14.13
C THR A 170 16.94 -7.88 13.97
N PRO A 171 18.05 -8.55 13.56
CA PRO A 171 18.08 -10.01 13.47
C PRO A 171 17.73 -10.69 14.80
N GLY A 172 16.94 -11.77 14.74
CA GLY A 172 16.48 -12.51 15.91
C GLY A 172 15.08 -12.15 16.38
N GLN A 173 14.37 -11.24 15.69
CA GLN A 173 12.99 -10.87 16.03
C GLN A 173 12.15 -10.50 14.81
N ARG A 174 10.83 -10.36 15.01
CA ARG A 174 9.84 -9.98 13.99
C ARG A 174 10.00 -10.80 12.70
N GLN A 175 10.17 -10.18 11.55
CA GLN A 175 10.40 -10.87 10.29
C GLN A 175 11.62 -11.82 10.34
N TRP A 176 12.64 -11.45 11.10
CA TRP A 176 13.93 -12.13 11.13
C TRP A 176 14.14 -13.00 12.36
N THR A 177 13.08 -13.66 12.86
CA THR A 177 13.20 -14.66 13.96
C THR A 177 14.13 -15.81 13.60
N ASP A 178 14.19 -16.20 12.32
CA ASP A 178 15.14 -17.17 11.79
C ASP A 178 16.38 -16.43 11.24
N ILE A 179 17.51 -16.59 11.94
CA ILE A 179 18.78 -15.93 11.59
C ILE A 179 19.32 -16.43 10.23
N GLU A 180 19.10 -17.69 9.85
CA GLU A 180 19.59 -18.21 8.57
C GLU A 180 18.77 -17.67 7.39
N GLN A 181 17.48 -17.45 7.56
CA GLN A 181 16.67 -16.74 6.57
C GLN A 181 17.14 -15.29 6.41
N ALA A 182 17.38 -14.59 7.53
CA ALA A 182 17.95 -13.26 7.51
C ALA A 182 19.30 -13.24 6.77
N ARG A 183 20.20 -14.19 7.08
CA ARG A 183 21.51 -14.36 6.41
C ARG A 183 21.34 -14.47 4.89
N THR A 184 20.45 -15.37 4.44
CA THR A 184 20.16 -15.58 3.03
C THR A 184 19.69 -14.30 2.34
N TYR A 185 18.81 -13.54 3.00
CA TYR A 185 18.30 -12.28 2.47
C TYR A 185 19.39 -11.20 2.37
N TYR A 186 20.17 -10.97 3.44
CA TYR A 186 21.17 -9.91 3.46
C TYR A 186 22.34 -10.20 2.54
N THR A 187 22.77 -11.45 2.43
CA THR A 187 23.84 -11.82 1.49
C THR A 187 23.37 -11.80 0.04
N GLY A 188 22.14 -12.26 -0.23
CA GLY A 188 21.57 -12.28 -1.58
C GLY A 188 21.14 -10.91 -2.09
N LYS A 189 20.34 -10.16 -1.31
CA LYS A 189 19.78 -8.87 -1.75
C LYS A 189 20.73 -7.70 -1.54
N LYS A 190 21.44 -7.65 -0.40
CA LYS A 190 22.36 -6.55 -0.07
C LYS A 190 23.81 -6.81 -0.49
N GLY A 191 24.13 -8.03 -0.91
CA GLY A 191 25.48 -8.41 -1.31
C GLY A 191 26.48 -8.42 -0.15
N TRP A 192 26.01 -8.60 1.09
CA TRP A 192 26.90 -8.69 2.25
C TRP A 192 27.66 -10.00 2.26
N SER A 193 28.89 -9.98 2.78
CA SER A 193 29.62 -11.20 3.12
C SER A 193 29.04 -11.85 4.39
N TYR A 194 29.30 -13.13 4.59
CA TYR A 194 28.92 -13.81 5.85
C TYR A 194 29.48 -13.10 7.08
N ALA A 195 30.74 -12.65 7.01
CA ALA A 195 31.39 -11.95 8.11
C ALA A 195 30.68 -10.61 8.44
N GLN A 196 30.25 -9.86 7.43
CA GLN A 196 29.48 -8.63 7.63
C GLN A 196 28.12 -8.91 8.28
N PHE A 197 27.46 -9.99 7.88
CA PHE A 197 26.21 -10.38 8.52
C PHE A 197 26.39 -10.83 9.98
N ASP A 198 27.44 -11.62 10.25
CA ASP A 198 27.76 -12.07 11.62
C ASP A 198 28.11 -10.90 12.54
N ASP A 199 28.82 -9.90 12.03
CA ASP A 199 29.08 -8.65 12.76
C ASP A 199 27.78 -7.89 13.04
N GLU A 200 26.85 -7.81 12.08
CA GLU A 200 25.55 -7.18 12.28
C GLU A 200 24.72 -7.89 13.36
N VAL A 201 24.64 -9.21 13.33
CA VAL A 201 23.92 -10.00 14.36
C VAL A 201 24.47 -9.70 15.77
N ARG A 202 25.76 -9.44 15.89
CA ARG A 202 26.41 -9.10 17.18
C ARG A 202 26.15 -7.67 17.62
N ILE A 203 26.05 -6.71 16.69
CA ILE A 203 25.97 -5.26 16.99
C ILE A 203 24.51 -4.78 17.05
N ALA A 204 23.62 -5.32 16.22
CA ALA A 204 22.24 -4.85 16.10
C ALA A 204 21.45 -4.83 17.41
N PRO A 205 21.57 -5.83 18.32
CA PRO A 205 20.86 -5.79 19.62
C PRO A 205 21.24 -4.60 20.51
N GLN A 206 22.52 -4.17 20.46
CA GLN A 206 22.97 -3.01 21.23
C GLN A 206 22.38 -1.71 20.66
N ARG A 207 22.36 -1.59 19.35
CA ARG A 207 21.78 -0.46 18.64
C ARG A 207 20.27 -0.37 18.88
N GLN A 208 19.56 -1.52 18.81
CA GLN A 208 18.15 -1.62 19.14
C GLN A 208 17.88 -1.16 20.57
N ALA A 209 18.62 -1.68 21.57
CA ALA A 209 18.44 -1.32 22.97
C ALA A 209 18.65 0.20 23.22
N ALA A 210 19.57 0.82 22.46
CA ALA A 210 19.85 2.25 22.60
C ALA A 210 18.78 3.15 21.97
N HIS A 211 18.18 2.77 20.85
CA HIS A 211 17.42 3.69 20.01
C HIS A 211 15.96 3.29 19.77
N ALA A 212 15.61 2.00 19.79
CA ALA A 212 14.29 1.57 19.34
C ALA A 212 13.16 2.11 20.20
N GLU A 213 13.26 2.03 21.52
CA GLU A 213 12.19 2.49 22.42
C GLU A 213 12.03 4.03 22.44
N PRO A 214 13.10 4.85 22.51
CA PRO A 214 12.97 6.29 22.36
C PRO A 214 12.32 6.70 21.02
N ASN A 215 12.75 6.11 19.90
CA ASN A 215 12.18 6.39 18.58
C ASN A 215 10.70 5.96 18.49
N ARG A 216 10.36 4.77 18.99
CA ARG A 216 8.99 4.25 19.03
C ARG A 216 8.04 5.23 19.70
N ARG A 217 8.38 5.72 20.89
CA ARG A 217 7.57 6.70 21.62
C ARG A 217 7.46 8.01 20.87
N TRP A 218 8.56 8.49 20.34
CA TRP A 218 8.59 9.75 19.61
C TRP A 218 7.68 9.73 18.36
N PHE A 219 7.77 8.67 17.53
CA PHE A 219 6.93 8.54 16.34
C PHE A 219 5.45 8.33 16.68
N ALA A 220 5.14 7.55 17.72
CA ALA A 220 3.78 7.37 18.19
C ALA A 220 3.18 8.69 18.70
N ASP A 221 3.95 9.46 19.48
CA ASP A 221 3.54 10.77 19.96
C ASP A 221 3.39 11.79 18.83
N PHE A 222 4.27 11.73 17.82
CA PHE A 222 4.16 12.56 16.64
C PHE A 222 2.85 12.23 15.88
N ALA A 223 2.62 10.97 15.55
CA ALA A 223 1.44 10.51 14.83
C ALA A 223 0.15 10.96 15.52
N ARG A 224 0.06 10.75 16.84
CA ARG A 224 -1.09 11.17 17.65
C ARG A 224 -1.31 12.68 17.63
N ARG A 225 -0.26 13.49 17.80
CA ARG A 225 -0.36 14.96 17.84
C ARG A 225 -0.77 15.57 16.49
N HIS A 226 -0.37 14.94 15.39
CA HIS A 226 -0.61 15.45 14.04
C HIS A 226 -1.76 14.75 13.30
N GLY A 227 -2.43 13.77 13.95
CA GLY A 227 -3.54 13.04 13.34
C GLY A 227 -3.10 12.16 12.16
N VAL A 228 -1.84 11.72 12.13
CA VAL A 228 -1.31 10.81 11.11
C VAL A 228 -1.59 9.37 11.52
N THR A 229 -2.03 8.53 10.60
CA THR A 229 -2.25 7.11 10.87
C THR A 229 -0.93 6.44 11.27
N LEU A 230 -0.97 5.64 12.36
CA LEU A 230 0.17 4.87 12.85
C LEU A 230 -0.03 3.38 12.53
N ALA A 231 1.00 2.73 12.03
CA ALA A 231 1.07 1.31 11.80
C ALA A 231 2.26 0.67 12.51
N THR A 232 2.16 -0.62 12.79
CA THR A 232 3.29 -1.48 13.13
C THR A 232 3.60 -2.43 11.99
N HIS A 233 4.80 -3.00 11.97
CA HIS A 233 5.30 -3.82 10.87
C HIS A 233 5.83 -5.15 11.39
N ASP A 234 5.51 -6.25 10.69
CA ASP A 234 5.98 -7.62 10.99
C ASP A 234 5.64 -8.09 12.43
N ASP A 235 4.45 -7.79 12.89
CA ASP A 235 4.00 -8.28 14.21
C ASP A 235 3.97 -9.81 14.22
N THR A 236 4.72 -10.42 15.16
CA THR A 236 4.93 -11.87 15.22
C THR A 236 4.23 -12.48 16.42
N THR A 237 4.13 -11.73 17.51
CA THR A 237 3.59 -12.19 18.81
C THR A 237 2.39 -11.35 19.24
N LEU A 238 1.59 -11.89 20.17
CA LEU A 238 0.50 -11.13 20.79
C LEU A 238 1.03 -9.88 21.50
N ALA A 239 2.20 -9.96 22.15
CA ALA A 239 2.82 -8.84 22.82
C ALA A 239 3.17 -7.69 21.87
N HIS A 240 3.59 -7.97 20.63
CA HIS A 240 3.82 -6.92 19.62
C HIS A 240 2.52 -6.18 19.29
N VAL A 241 1.41 -6.92 19.17
CA VAL A 241 0.08 -6.35 18.90
C VAL A 241 -0.43 -5.54 20.09
N ASP A 242 -0.25 -6.01 21.32
CA ASP A 242 -0.63 -5.28 22.54
C ASP A 242 0.17 -3.98 22.65
N GLU A 243 1.47 -4.00 22.36
CA GLU A 243 2.31 -2.80 22.28
C GLU A 243 1.79 -1.84 21.19
N ALA A 244 1.52 -2.33 19.98
CA ALA A 244 0.96 -1.55 18.88
C ALA A 244 -0.32 -0.81 19.32
N ARG A 245 -1.22 -1.52 19.99
CA ARG A 245 -2.48 -0.97 20.49
C ARG A 245 -2.26 0.12 21.54
N GLN A 246 -1.31 -0.09 22.48
CA GLN A 246 -0.95 0.90 23.51
C GLN A 246 -0.36 2.17 22.91
N LEU A 247 0.38 2.07 21.81
CA LEU A 247 0.94 3.19 21.06
C LEU A 247 -0.10 3.95 20.22
N GLY A 248 -1.31 3.40 20.09
CA GLY A 248 -2.38 3.98 19.28
C GLY A 248 -2.29 3.63 17.80
N ALA A 249 -1.59 2.55 17.45
CA ALA A 249 -1.60 2.04 16.08
C ALA A 249 -3.02 1.61 15.66
N LEU A 250 -3.34 1.88 14.40
CA LEU A 250 -4.61 1.50 13.78
C LEU A 250 -4.43 0.39 12.74
N MET A 251 -3.18 0.06 12.40
CA MET A 251 -2.83 -0.89 11.36
C MET A 251 -1.67 -1.78 11.81
N SER A 252 -1.77 -3.08 11.52
CA SER A 252 -0.69 -4.07 11.63
C SER A 252 -0.34 -4.52 10.21
N GLU A 253 0.82 -4.09 9.72
CA GLU A 253 1.31 -4.45 8.38
C GLU A 253 2.11 -5.74 8.44
N PHE A 254 1.80 -6.64 7.53
CA PHE A 254 2.49 -7.91 7.31
C PHE A 254 2.67 -8.75 8.58
N PRO A 255 1.61 -8.99 9.39
CA PRO A 255 1.73 -9.88 10.54
C PRO A 255 2.32 -11.22 10.08
N THR A 256 3.34 -11.71 10.79
CA THR A 256 4.11 -12.88 10.33
C THR A 256 3.46 -14.21 10.73
N THR A 257 2.56 -14.17 11.71
CA THR A 257 1.87 -15.37 12.23
C THR A 257 0.35 -15.19 12.22
N MET A 258 -0.38 -16.31 12.10
CA MET A 258 -1.84 -16.31 12.22
C MET A 258 -2.30 -15.83 13.62
N ALA A 259 -1.54 -16.14 14.67
CA ALA A 259 -1.85 -15.73 16.03
C ALA A 259 -1.80 -14.20 16.18
N ALA A 260 -0.75 -13.55 15.67
CA ALA A 260 -0.61 -12.10 15.67
C ALA A 260 -1.73 -11.43 14.86
N ALA A 261 -2.03 -11.94 13.65
CA ALA A 261 -3.08 -11.39 12.80
C ALA A 261 -4.47 -11.48 13.44
N ARG A 262 -4.83 -12.63 14.03
CA ARG A 262 -6.10 -12.79 14.76
C ARG A 262 -6.18 -11.84 15.95
N HIS A 263 -5.08 -11.68 16.68
CA HIS A 263 -5.05 -10.79 17.84
C HIS A 263 -5.17 -9.33 17.41
N ALA A 264 -4.45 -8.92 16.35
CA ALA A 264 -4.56 -7.58 15.77
C ALA A 264 -6.01 -7.26 15.36
N HIS A 265 -6.64 -8.17 14.63
CA HIS A 265 -8.04 -8.02 14.23
C HIS A 265 -8.99 -7.93 15.45
N ALA A 266 -8.80 -8.78 16.47
CA ALA A 266 -9.60 -8.77 17.70
C ALA A 266 -9.41 -7.47 18.51
N GLN A 267 -8.23 -6.85 18.43
CA GLN A 267 -7.95 -5.54 19.03
C GLN A 267 -8.41 -4.35 18.18
N GLY A 268 -9.04 -4.60 17.04
CA GLY A 268 -9.57 -3.56 16.13
C GLY A 268 -8.51 -2.91 15.24
N LEU A 269 -7.33 -3.50 15.08
CA LEU A 269 -6.34 -3.05 14.11
C LEU A 269 -6.70 -3.61 12.72
N SER A 270 -6.52 -2.78 11.68
CA SER A 270 -6.57 -3.23 10.30
C SER A 270 -5.33 -4.07 9.97
N THR A 271 -5.52 -5.30 9.50
CA THR A 271 -4.42 -6.16 9.08
C THR A 271 -4.18 -6.05 7.59
N ILE A 272 -2.97 -5.69 7.19
CA ILE A 272 -2.56 -5.56 5.80
C ILE A 272 -1.55 -6.66 5.47
N ALA A 273 -1.73 -7.34 4.34
CA ALA A 273 -0.82 -8.39 3.87
C ALA A 273 -0.35 -8.11 2.44
N GLY A 274 0.71 -8.79 2.01
CA GLY A 274 1.25 -8.61 0.66
C GLY A 274 0.40 -9.31 -0.42
N ALA A 275 -0.05 -8.59 -1.43
CA ALA A 275 -0.72 -9.14 -2.61
C ALA A 275 0.16 -10.16 -3.38
N PRO A 276 1.50 -9.97 -3.50
CA PRO A 276 2.38 -10.98 -4.08
C PRO A 276 2.31 -12.33 -3.36
N ASN A 277 2.05 -12.34 -2.04
CA ASN A 277 1.86 -13.58 -1.27
C ASN A 277 0.61 -14.35 -1.76
N VAL A 278 -0.50 -13.64 -2.04
CA VAL A 278 -1.71 -14.26 -2.61
C VAL A 278 -1.44 -14.81 -4.02
N VAL A 279 -0.85 -13.99 -4.89
CA VAL A 279 -0.61 -14.36 -6.30
C VAL A 279 0.35 -15.54 -6.42
N ARG A 280 1.37 -15.62 -5.56
CA ARG A 280 2.36 -16.71 -5.56
C ARG A 280 1.88 -17.97 -4.82
N GLY A 281 0.77 -17.89 -4.09
CA GLY A 281 0.26 -19.00 -3.28
C GLY A 281 0.98 -19.21 -1.95
N GLY A 282 1.70 -18.18 -1.44
CA GLY A 282 2.35 -18.23 -0.13
C GLY A 282 3.47 -17.21 0.08
N SER A 283 3.96 -17.12 1.31
CA SER A 283 5.05 -16.23 1.68
C SER A 283 6.40 -16.74 1.16
N HIS A 284 7.25 -15.83 0.71
CA HIS A 284 8.65 -16.13 0.38
C HIS A 284 9.54 -16.25 1.61
N SER A 285 9.08 -15.77 2.77
CA SER A 285 9.82 -15.76 4.04
C SER A 285 9.28 -16.79 5.05
N GLY A 286 8.43 -17.72 4.63
CA GLY A 286 7.82 -18.71 5.54
C GLY A 286 6.76 -18.16 6.50
N ASN A 287 6.37 -16.89 6.35
CA ASN A 287 5.32 -16.25 7.15
C ASN A 287 3.93 -16.77 6.76
N VAL A 288 2.91 -16.41 7.52
CA VAL A 288 1.52 -16.80 7.26
C VAL A 288 1.08 -16.44 5.83
N ALA A 289 0.34 -17.34 5.18
CA ALA A 289 -0.19 -17.05 3.86
C ALA A 289 -1.35 -16.05 3.92
N ALA A 290 -1.30 -15.02 3.07
CA ALA A 290 -2.32 -13.96 3.05
C ALA A 290 -3.72 -14.50 2.69
N ILE A 291 -3.81 -15.55 1.88
CA ILE A 291 -5.08 -16.21 1.57
C ILE A 291 -5.69 -16.89 2.81
N ASP A 292 -4.86 -17.39 3.72
CA ASP A 292 -5.35 -17.98 4.97
C ASP A 292 -5.85 -16.90 5.94
N LEU A 293 -5.20 -15.71 5.97
CA LEU A 293 -5.72 -14.56 6.70
C LEU A 293 -7.10 -14.16 6.17
N ALA A 294 -7.26 -14.12 4.84
CA ALA A 294 -8.53 -13.82 4.21
C ALA A 294 -9.61 -14.85 4.59
N ARG A 295 -9.32 -16.15 4.44
CA ARG A 295 -10.25 -17.25 4.80
C ARG A 295 -10.67 -17.24 6.26
N GLN A 296 -9.80 -16.76 7.15
CA GLN A 296 -10.10 -16.61 8.58
C GLN A 296 -10.87 -15.31 8.89
N GLY A 297 -11.15 -14.46 7.89
CA GLY A 297 -11.85 -13.20 8.07
C GLY A 297 -11.05 -12.13 8.82
N VAL A 298 -9.72 -12.28 8.88
CA VAL A 298 -8.84 -11.35 9.61
C VAL A 298 -7.98 -10.47 8.69
N LEU A 299 -8.20 -10.53 7.37
CA LEU A 299 -7.53 -9.67 6.40
C LEU A 299 -8.37 -8.42 6.14
N SER A 300 -7.84 -7.24 6.43
CA SER A 300 -8.50 -5.96 6.16
C SER A 300 -8.15 -5.41 4.77
N GLY A 301 -6.91 -5.61 4.32
CA GLY A 301 -6.46 -5.13 3.02
C GLY A 301 -5.19 -5.81 2.54
N LEU A 302 -4.92 -5.59 1.25
CA LEU A 302 -3.69 -6.01 0.59
C LEU A 302 -2.88 -4.80 0.14
N SER A 303 -1.57 -4.98 0.09
CA SER A 303 -0.60 -4.04 -0.47
C SER A 303 0.20 -4.73 -1.57
N SER A 304 0.57 -4.00 -2.60
CA SER A 304 1.36 -4.55 -3.71
C SER A 304 2.84 -4.77 -3.38
N ASP A 305 3.30 -4.14 -2.30
CA ASP A 305 4.70 -4.21 -1.87
C ASP A 305 5.66 -3.78 -3.02
N TYR A 306 6.29 -4.74 -3.69
CA TYR A 306 7.26 -4.50 -4.76
C TYR A 306 6.72 -4.78 -6.19
N VAL A 307 5.42 -5.18 -6.33
CA VAL A 307 4.80 -5.49 -7.64
C VAL A 307 3.42 -4.83 -7.75
N PRO A 308 3.30 -3.58 -8.26
CA PRO A 308 2.04 -2.85 -8.34
C PRO A 308 0.89 -3.64 -8.97
N GLY A 309 1.14 -4.35 -10.06
CA GLY A 309 0.12 -5.18 -10.74
C GLY A 309 -0.43 -6.35 -9.93
N SER A 310 0.21 -6.70 -8.80
CA SER A 310 -0.25 -7.81 -7.96
C SER A 310 -1.57 -7.54 -7.22
N LEU A 311 -1.94 -6.28 -6.97
CA LEU A 311 -3.20 -5.95 -6.28
C LEU A 311 -4.41 -6.49 -7.04
N LEU A 312 -4.55 -6.14 -8.31
CA LEU A 312 -5.68 -6.59 -9.12
C LEU A 312 -5.66 -8.11 -9.31
N GLN A 313 -4.47 -8.68 -9.54
CA GLN A 313 -4.32 -10.13 -9.67
C GLN A 313 -4.72 -10.87 -8.40
N ALA A 314 -4.33 -10.36 -7.23
CA ALA A 314 -4.70 -10.95 -5.94
C ALA A 314 -6.21 -10.93 -5.69
N ALA A 315 -6.91 -9.85 -6.06
CA ALA A 315 -8.37 -9.81 -5.97
C ALA A 315 -9.01 -10.92 -6.83
N TRP A 316 -8.52 -11.15 -8.04
CA TRP A 316 -9.01 -12.25 -8.90
C TRP A 316 -8.70 -13.64 -8.34
N VAL A 317 -7.51 -13.86 -7.78
CA VAL A 317 -7.15 -15.11 -7.10
C VAL A 317 -8.08 -15.37 -5.90
N LEU A 318 -8.34 -14.36 -5.08
CA LEU A 318 -9.27 -14.48 -3.95
C LEU A 318 -10.69 -14.81 -4.42
N HIS A 319 -11.16 -14.20 -5.50
CA HIS A 319 -12.48 -14.47 -6.06
C HIS A 319 -12.58 -15.89 -6.64
N ARG A 320 -11.63 -16.30 -7.49
CA ARG A 320 -11.67 -17.58 -8.17
C ARG A 320 -11.35 -18.77 -7.26
N ASP A 321 -10.27 -18.63 -6.49
CA ASP A 321 -9.63 -19.75 -5.78
C ASP A 321 -9.77 -19.65 -4.26
N GLY A 322 -10.08 -18.42 -3.77
CA GLY A 322 -10.23 -18.12 -2.35
C GLY A 322 -11.63 -18.38 -1.79
N GLY A 323 -12.65 -18.45 -2.65
CA GLY A 323 -14.06 -18.60 -2.26
C GLY A 323 -14.76 -17.29 -1.90
N PHE A 324 -14.17 -16.13 -2.27
CA PHE A 324 -14.76 -14.81 -2.03
C PHE A 324 -15.66 -14.37 -3.19
N SER A 325 -16.75 -13.66 -2.89
CA SER A 325 -17.48 -12.91 -3.92
C SER A 325 -16.56 -11.82 -4.52
N LEU A 326 -16.85 -11.38 -5.74
CA LEU A 326 -16.04 -10.32 -6.36
C LEU A 326 -16.04 -9.01 -5.53
N PRO A 327 -17.17 -8.54 -4.96
CA PRO A 327 -17.17 -7.39 -4.05
C PRO A 327 -16.23 -7.57 -2.83
N GLU A 328 -16.25 -8.74 -2.18
CA GLU A 328 -15.36 -9.02 -1.06
C GLU A 328 -13.88 -9.00 -1.46
N ALA A 329 -13.56 -9.59 -2.60
CA ALA A 329 -12.19 -9.61 -3.13
C ALA A 329 -11.71 -8.22 -3.57
N VAL A 330 -12.57 -7.39 -4.16
CA VAL A 330 -12.24 -6.01 -4.54
C VAL A 330 -12.09 -5.13 -3.30
N ARG A 331 -12.89 -5.34 -2.27
CA ARG A 331 -12.83 -4.57 -1.02
C ARG A 331 -11.44 -4.58 -0.38
N VAL A 332 -10.72 -5.71 -0.40
CA VAL A 332 -9.38 -5.81 0.23
C VAL A 332 -8.26 -5.15 -0.57
N VAL A 333 -8.54 -4.66 -1.79
CA VAL A 333 -7.59 -3.89 -2.60
C VAL A 333 -8.05 -2.44 -2.86
N SER A 334 -9.16 -2.04 -2.27
CA SER A 334 -9.75 -0.71 -2.47
C SER A 334 -10.23 -0.08 -1.15
N ARG A 335 -11.45 -0.39 -0.70
CA ARG A 335 -12.04 0.19 0.53
C ARG A 335 -11.28 -0.20 1.80
N GLY A 336 -10.84 -1.44 1.92
CA GLY A 336 -10.11 -1.92 3.10
C GLY A 336 -8.83 -1.11 3.36
N PRO A 337 -7.87 -1.06 2.42
CA PRO A 337 -6.66 -0.24 2.58
C PRO A 337 -6.97 1.26 2.67
N ALA A 338 -7.98 1.79 1.96
CA ALA A 338 -8.38 3.18 2.10
C ALA A 338 -8.79 3.52 3.54
N GLN A 339 -9.68 2.73 4.13
CA GLN A 339 -10.14 2.92 5.51
C GLN A 339 -9.01 2.74 6.52
N ALA A 340 -8.13 1.75 6.31
CA ALA A 340 -6.97 1.53 7.15
C ALA A 340 -6.02 2.75 7.19
N ALA A 341 -5.90 3.47 6.07
CA ALA A 341 -5.12 4.70 5.94
C ALA A 341 -5.91 5.98 6.33
N GLY A 342 -7.15 5.85 6.81
CA GLY A 342 -8.00 7.00 7.17
C GLY A 342 -8.60 7.75 5.97
N LEU A 343 -8.62 7.15 4.79
CA LEU A 343 -9.19 7.74 3.58
C LEU A 343 -10.63 7.25 3.39
N HIS A 344 -11.60 8.08 3.76
CA HIS A 344 -13.02 7.71 3.80
C HIS A 344 -13.83 8.15 2.58
N ASP A 345 -13.23 8.85 1.62
CA ASP A 345 -13.88 9.43 0.45
C ASP A 345 -13.73 8.61 -0.83
N ARG A 346 -13.15 7.39 -0.73
CA ARG A 346 -12.78 6.53 -1.87
C ARG A 346 -12.83 5.03 -1.57
N GLY A 347 -12.50 4.21 -2.56
CA GLY A 347 -12.40 2.75 -2.44
C GLY A 347 -13.72 2.01 -2.62
N GLU A 348 -14.78 2.71 -2.99
CA GLU A 348 -16.11 2.14 -3.27
C GLU A 348 -16.80 2.96 -4.36
N ILE A 349 -17.67 2.33 -5.16
CA ILE A 349 -18.54 3.03 -6.11
C ILE A 349 -19.88 3.32 -5.39
N ALA A 350 -19.98 4.53 -4.84
CA ALA A 350 -21.20 5.00 -4.16
C ALA A 350 -21.35 6.52 -4.30
N PRO A 351 -22.59 7.03 -4.32
CA PRO A 351 -22.84 8.47 -4.39
C PRO A 351 -22.10 9.26 -3.30
N GLY A 352 -21.52 10.40 -3.67
CA GLY A 352 -20.76 11.29 -2.80
C GLY A 352 -19.26 10.95 -2.71
N LEU A 353 -18.83 9.74 -3.06
CA LEU A 353 -17.41 9.35 -3.08
C LEU A 353 -16.69 9.86 -4.33
N ARG A 354 -15.36 9.87 -4.28
CA ARG A 354 -14.52 10.22 -5.43
C ARG A 354 -14.79 9.26 -6.59
N ALA A 355 -14.82 9.83 -7.79
CA ALA A 355 -15.00 9.07 -9.02
C ALA A 355 -13.67 8.47 -9.51
N ASP A 356 -13.09 7.61 -8.69
CA ASP A 356 -11.86 6.87 -8.99
C ASP A 356 -12.28 5.44 -9.41
N PHE A 357 -11.97 5.06 -10.65
CA PHE A 357 -12.43 3.81 -11.26
C PHE A 357 -11.32 3.08 -12.00
N VAL A 358 -11.45 1.75 -12.04
CA VAL A 358 -10.69 0.87 -12.91
C VAL A 358 -11.65 0.10 -13.80
N CYS A 359 -11.51 0.26 -15.11
CA CYS A 359 -12.20 -0.56 -16.09
C CYS A 359 -11.36 -1.81 -16.37
N VAL A 360 -11.93 -2.98 -16.14
CA VAL A 360 -11.22 -4.26 -16.23
C VAL A 360 -11.95 -5.20 -17.19
N ARG A 361 -11.19 -5.77 -18.12
CA ARG A 361 -11.63 -6.88 -18.96
C ARG A 361 -11.06 -8.19 -18.42
N GLU A 362 -11.90 -9.19 -18.30
CA GLU A 362 -11.44 -10.54 -18.01
C GLU A 362 -11.14 -11.27 -19.34
N VAL A 363 -9.91 -11.78 -19.46
CA VAL A 363 -9.45 -12.57 -20.60
C VAL A 363 -8.84 -13.84 -20.07
N ASP A 364 -9.35 -14.99 -20.48
CA ASP A 364 -8.90 -16.32 -20.01
C ASP A 364 -8.80 -16.40 -18.47
N ALA A 365 -9.84 -15.87 -17.80
CA ALA A 365 -9.93 -15.78 -16.34
C ALA A 365 -8.83 -14.91 -15.66
N HIS A 366 -8.16 -14.03 -16.39
CA HIS A 366 -7.21 -13.05 -15.87
C HIS A 366 -7.74 -11.62 -16.05
N PRO A 367 -7.59 -10.75 -15.05
CA PRO A 367 -8.00 -9.36 -15.14
C PRO A 367 -6.98 -8.55 -15.94
N VAL A 368 -7.47 -7.75 -16.85
CA VAL A 368 -6.68 -6.81 -17.66
C VAL A 368 -7.21 -5.41 -17.46
N VAL A 369 -6.40 -4.51 -16.93
CA VAL A 369 -6.75 -3.08 -16.84
C VAL A 369 -6.89 -2.51 -18.23
N ARG A 370 -8.03 -1.90 -18.52
CA ARG A 370 -8.34 -1.27 -19.81
C ARG A 370 -8.24 0.24 -19.74
N GLU A 371 -8.82 0.81 -18.71
CA GLU A 371 -8.85 2.25 -18.50
C GLU A 371 -8.84 2.53 -17.00
N VAL A 372 -8.23 3.64 -16.62
CA VAL A 372 -8.20 4.12 -15.23
C VAL A 372 -8.65 5.56 -15.19
N PHE A 373 -9.52 5.86 -14.23
CA PHE A 373 -10.09 7.19 -14.03
C PHE A 373 -9.81 7.67 -12.61
N VAL A 374 -9.35 8.91 -12.48
CA VAL A 374 -9.16 9.60 -11.20
C VAL A 374 -9.99 10.88 -11.20
N GLY A 375 -10.92 11.00 -10.25
CA GLY A 375 -11.89 12.09 -10.24
C GLY A 375 -12.74 12.16 -11.52
N GLY A 376 -13.04 11.02 -12.14
CA GLY A 376 -13.78 10.91 -13.40
C GLY A 376 -12.96 11.27 -14.64
N ARG A 377 -11.70 11.67 -14.49
CA ARG A 377 -10.78 11.95 -15.62
C ARG A 377 -9.98 10.71 -15.96
N ARG A 378 -9.97 10.30 -17.22
CA ARG A 378 -9.12 9.20 -17.69
C ARG A 378 -7.64 9.56 -17.54
N VAL A 379 -6.86 8.65 -16.94
CA VAL A 379 -5.43 8.84 -16.64
C VAL A 379 -4.54 7.72 -17.21
N ALA A 380 -5.11 6.56 -17.49
CA ALA A 380 -4.45 5.46 -18.19
C ALA A 380 -5.45 4.69 -19.06
#